data_11d71c1ed8d51da6ec53a653e601abfd
#
_entry.id   11d71c1ed8d51da6ec53a653e601abfd
#
_cell.length_a   1.000
_cell.length_b   1.000
_cell.length_c   1.000
_cell.angle_alpha   90.00
_cell.angle_beta   90.00
_cell.angle_gamma   90.00
#
_symmetry.space_group_name_H-M   'P 1'
#
loop_
_entity.id
_entity.type
_entity.pdbx_description
1 polymer ?
#
loop_
_entity_poly.entity_id
_entity_poly.type
_entity_poly.pdbx_seq_one_letter_code
_entity_poly.pdbx_strand_id
1 'polypeptide(L)'
;MTVKAPVHASRRCRSADRPPQEHDSAWRSSGGFTMLEIALVLFLMVGVLSLVIPRMSIGDNLGSVGRKWVGAMKSFQELAMMGQKTVRLYVDIDRGMYWPMVLDGKEEKIPLDPTWAMPITLPETIRFSDVQVGATRRETGRMDIFFYPNGRIDQAIVHLTDVNNNIMGVFVEPVTSMIRITDHRIDPPSPWTVPDRIRPLLQPVTPGIRPGFPAPKPGISSSK
;
A
#
# COMPACT_ATOMS: atom_id res chain seq x y z
N MET A 1 -41.31 40.03 71.72
CA MET A 1 -42.54 39.26 72.12
C MET A 1 -42.11 37.82 71.99
N THR A 2 -41.63 37.25 73.01
CA THR A 2 -42.33 36.52 74.08
C THR A 2 -42.92 35.20 73.53
N VAL A 3 -42.38 34.16 74.02
CA VAL A 3 -42.88 33.11 74.95
C VAL A 3 -43.13 31.81 74.17
N LYS A 4 -42.82 30.62 74.49
CA LYS A 4 -42.61 29.88 75.76
C LYS A 4 -42.41 28.42 75.43
N ALA A 5 -41.50 27.76 76.07
CA ALA A 5 -41.50 26.30 76.24
C ALA A 5 -42.61 25.88 77.23
N PRO A 6 -43.02 24.67 77.26
CA PRO A 6 -42.59 23.74 78.27
C PRO A 6 -42.47 22.26 77.79
N VAL A 7 -41.56 21.51 78.25
CA VAL A 7 -41.44 20.62 79.44
C VAL A 7 -42.23 19.30 79.40
N HIS A 8 -41.42 18.22 79.58
CA HIS A 8 -41.75 16.93 80.16
C HIS A 8 -42.64 15.90 79.44
N ALA A 9 -42.04 14.80 79.11
CA ALA A 9 -42.40 13.51 79.77
C ALA A 9 -41.41 12.40 79.47
N SER A 10 -40.70 11.95 80.50
CA SER A 10 -39.98 10.70 80.61
C SER A 10 -40.95 9.53 80.50
N ARG A 11 -40.69 8.59 79.61
CA ARG A 11 -41.14 7.22 79.81
C ARG A 11 -39.99 6.25 79.53
N ARG A 12 -39.61 5.64 80.64
CA ARG A 12 -38.83 4.39 80.70
C ARG A 12 -39.60 3.26 80.04
N CYS A 13 -38.83 2.26 79.70
CA CYS A 13 -39.14 0.85 79.53
C CYS A 13 -39.01 0.46 78.06
N ARG A 14 -38.23 -0.44 77.65
CA ARG A 14 -38.07 -1.82 78.11
C ARG A 14 -36.97 -2.42 77.24
N SER A 15 -35.95 -2.94 77.89
CA SER A 15 -34.99 -3.86 77.31
C SER A 15 -35.74 -5.03 76.61
N ALA A 16 -35.67 -5.07 75.33
CA ALA A 16 -36.03 -6.27 74.59
C ALA A 16 -34.72 -6.93 74.14
N ASP A 17 -34.47 -8.08 74.69
CA ASP A 17 -33.43 -9.04 74.30
C ASP A 17 -33.44 -9.19 72.79
N ARG A 18 -32.35 -8.77 72.16
CA ARG A 18 -32.02 -9.21 70.82
C ARG A 18 -31.15 -10.45 70.95
N PRO A 19 -31.52 -11.52 70.26
CA PRO A 19 -30.62 -12.68 70.16
C PRO A 19 -29.31 -12.29 69.48
N PRO A 20 -28.20 -12.92 69.82
CA PRO A 20 -26.91 -12.67 69.18
C PRO A 20 -27.06 -12.92 67.67
N GLN A 21 -26.81 -11.90 66.88
CA GLN A 21 -26.58 -12.13 65.46
C GLN A 21 -25.26 -12.89 65.33
N GLU A 22 -25.36 -14.14 64.95
CA GLU A 22 -24.24 -14.89 64.40
C GLU A 22 -23.73 -14.12 63.20
N HIS A 23 -22.59 -13.46 63.37
CA HIS A 23 -21.78 -12.97 62.30
C HIS A 23 -21.25 -14.20 61.57
N ASP A 24 -21.97 -14.63 60.54
CA ASP A 24 -21.38 -15.45 59.50
C ASP A 24 -20.25 -14.63 58.88
N SER A 25 -19.08 -14.74 59.46
CA SER A 25 -17.84 -14.35 58.84
C SER A 25 -17.62 -15.27 57.63
N ALA A 26 -18.30 -14.92 56.53
CA ALA A 26 -17.93 -15.41 55.22
C ALA A 26 -16.43 -15.09 55.05
N TRP A 27 -15.62 -16.10 55.27
CA TRP A 27 -14.21 -16.09 54.96
C TRP A 27 -14.08 -15.79 53.48
N ARG A 28 -13.96 -14.53 53.14
CA ARG A 28 -13.37 -14.17 51.84
C ARG A 28 -11.94 -14.65 51.89
N SER A 29 -11.73 -15.86 51.41
CA SER A 29 -10.40 -16.35 51.09
C SER A 29 -9.91 -15.48 49.96
N SER A 30 -9.19 -14.41 50.27
CA SER A 30 -8.32 -13.70 49.35
C SER A 30 -7.19 -14.66 49.00
N GLY A 31 -7.50 -15.65 48.17
CA GLY A 31 -6.50 -16.55 47.63
C GLY A 31 -5.57 -15.74 46.73
N GLY A 32 -4.42 -15.35 47.25
CA GLY A 32 -3.33 -14.86 46.43
C GLY A 32 -2.97 -15.96 45.45
N PHE A 33 -2.74 -15.57 44.19
CA PHE A 33 -2.27 -16.51 43.17
C PHE A 33 -1.02 -17.24 43.65
N THR A 34 -1.05 -18.54 43.56
CA THR A 34 0.12 -19.34 43.92
C THR A 34 1.18 -19.23 42.84
N MET A 35 2.46 -19.30 43.22
CA MET A 35 3.55 -19.31 42.23
C MET A 35 3.37 -20.42 41.19
N LEU A 36 2.78 -21.56 41.60
CA LEU A 36 2.48 -22.67 40.70
C LEU A 36 1.40 -22.30 39.65
N GLU A 37 0.36 -21.54 40.05
CA GLU A 37 -0.71 -21.13 39.19
C GLU A 37 -0.20 -20.17 38.12
N ILE A 38 0.65 -19.20 38.51
CA ILE A 38 1.31 -18.28 37.58
C ILE A 38 2.22 -19.05 36.60
N ALA A 39 3.00 -20.01 37.10
CA ALA A 39 3.85 -20.84 36.26
C ALA A 39 3.02 -21.68 35.27
N LEU A 40 1.88 -22.23 35.71
CA LEU A 40 0.98 -22.99 34.84
C LEU A 40 0.37 -22.10 33.76
N VAL A 41 -0.11 -20.89 34.11
CA VAL A 41 -0.68 -19.94 33.13
C VAL A 41 0.36 -19.51 32.12
N LEU A 42 1.59 -19.18 32.54
CA LEU A 42 2.68 -18.85 31.65
C LEU A 42 3.02 -20.01 30.70
N PHE A 43 3.07 -21.25 31.24
CA PHE A 43 3.33 -22.44 30.41
C PHE A 43 2.22 -22.63 29.35
N LEU A 44 0.95 -22.49 29.74
CA LEU A 44 -0.18 -22.57 28.80
C LEU A 44 -0.12 -21.42 27.75
N MET A 45 0.22 -20.21 28.19
CA MET A 45 0.37 -19.08 27.27
C MET A 45 1.46 -19.33 26.23
N VAL A 46 2.63 -19.79 26.67
CA VAL A 46 3.74 -20.16 25.77
C VAL A 46 3.31 -21.29 24.83
N GLY A 47 2.60 -22.30 25.35
CA GLY A 47 2.06 -23.39 24.55
C GLY A 47 1.09 -22.91 23.46
N VAL A 48 0.16 -22.04 23.80
CA VAL A 48 -0.78 -21.44 22.83
C VAL A 48 -0.04 -20.54 21.82
N LEU A 49 0.88 -19.68 22.29
CA LEU A 49 1.69 -18.84 21.41
C LEU A 49 2.53 -19.68 20.44
N SER A 50 3.11 -20.79 20.88
CA SER A 50 3.91 -21.66 20.01
C SER A 50 3.10 -22.33 18.91
N LEU A 51 1.79 -22.51 19.11
CA LEU A 51 0.86 -23.03 18.09
C LEU A 51 0.40 -21.93 17.10
N VAL A 52 0.34 -20.67 17.54
CA VAL A 52 -0.13 -19.54 16.74
C VAL A 52 1.00 -18.93 15.91
N ILE A 53 2.19 -18.79 16.50
CA ILE A 53 3.35 -18.18 15.84
C ILE A 53 3.76 -18.85 14.51
N PRO A 54 3.79 -20.19 14.38
CA PRO A 54 4.16 -20.83 13.11
C PRO A 54 3.16 -20.56 11.97
N ARG A 55 1.92 -20.18 12.27
CA ARG A 55 0.91 -19.85 11.27
C ARG A 55 1.03 -18.40 10.78
N MET A 56 1.69 -17.54 11.54
CA MET A 56 2.16 -16.27 11.04
C MET A 56 3.46 -16.56 10.28
N SER A 57 3.34 -16.97 9.03
CA SER A 57 4.46 -17.12 8.11
C SER A 57 5.26 -15.81 8.11
N ILE A 58 6.36 -15.79 8.89
CA ILE A 58 7.33 -14.69 8.93
C ILE A 58 8.16 -14.71 7.65
N GLY A 59 7.84 -15.64 6.73
CA GLY A 59 8.42 -15.70 5.39
C GLY A 59 7.93 -14.53 4.52
N ASP A 60 8.77 -14.11 3.60
CA ASP A 60 8.41 -13.20 2.52
C ASP A 60 7.33 -13.85 1.66
N ASN A 61 6.06 -13.63 2.01
CA ASN A 61 4.94 -14.07 1.20
C ASN A 61 4.70 -13.07 0.07
N LEU A 62 4.06 -13.52 -0.98
CA LEU A 62 3.79 -12.74 -2.18
C LEU A 62 3.16 -11.36 -1.86
N GLY A 63 2.21 -11.33 -0.90
CA GLY A 63 1.56 -10.11 -0.45
C GLY A 63 2.49 -9.13 0.26
N SER A 64 3.47 -9.61 1.05
CA SER A 64 4.43 -8.73 1.72
C SER A 64 5.41 -8.12 0.72
N VAL A 65 5.88 -8.91 -0.23
CA VAL A 65 6.78 -8.46 -1.29
C VAL A 65 6.07 -7.48 -2.22
N GLY A 66 4.82 -7.76 -2.61
CA GLY A 66 4.03 -6.82 -3.41
C GLY A 66 3.84 -5.47 -2.72
N ARG A 67 3.58 -5.45 -1.41
CA ARG A 67 3.51 -4.19 -0.64
C ARG A 67 4.85 -3.47 -0.56
N LYS A 68 5.97 -4.20 -0.36
CA LYS A 68 7.32 -3.62 -0.40
C LYS A 68 7.61 -3.00 -1.78
N TRP A 69 7.23 -3.70 -2.86
CA TRP A 69 7.35 -3.21 -4.22
C TRP A 69 6.56 -1.91 -4.44
N VAL A 70 5.30 -1.87 -4.04
CA VAL A 70 4.47 -0.65 -4.15
C VAL A 70 5.06 0.48 -3.31
N GLY A 71 5.56 0.19 -2.11
CA GLY A 71 6.26 1.16 -1.28
C GLY A 71 7.46 1.76 -2.00
N ALA A 72 8.30 0.91 -2.62
CA ALA A 72 9.45 1.34 -3.40
C ALA A 72 9.04 2.24 -4.58
N MET A 73 8.01 1.84 -5.35
CA MET A 73 7.52 2.67 -6.46
C MET A 73 7.03 4.05 -6.00
N LYS A 74 6.34 4.13 -4.85
CA LYS A 74 5.93 5.41 -4.26
C LYS A 74 7.14 6.26 -3.86
N SER A 75 8.14 5.66 -3.24
CA SER A 75 9.37 6.37 -2.90
C SER A 75 10.11 6.90 -4.14
N PHE A 76 10.09 6.17 -5.26
CA PHE A 76 10.69 6.64 -6.51
C PHE A 76 9.86 7.77 -7.13
N GLN A 77 8.54 7.73 -7.02
CA GLN A 77 7.67 8.83 -7.42
C GLN A 77 7.96 10.09 -6.60
N GLU A 78 8.07 9.96 -5.28
CA GLU A 78 8.43 11.06 -4.38
C GLU A 78 9.83 11.59 -4.70
N LEU A 79 10.80 10.71 -4.94
CA LEU A 79 12.17 11.09 -5.33
C LEU A 79 12.17 11.91 -6.61
N ALA A 80 11.37 11.53 -7.63
CA ALA A 80 11.24 12.27 -8.87
C ALA A 80 10.62 13.66 -8.65
N MET A 81 9.55 13.74 -7.85
CA MET A 81 8.88 15.01 -7.56
C MET A 81 9.74 15.95 -6.71
N MET A 82 10.34 15.45 -5.64
CA MET A 82 11.19 16.26 -4.75
C MET A 82 12.49 16.69 -5.42
N GLY A 83 13.11 15.78 -6.17
CA GLY A 83 14.34 16.05 -6.91
C GLY A 83 14.13 16.85 -8.19
N GLN A 84 12.88 17.06 -8.63
CA GLN A 84 12.52 17.70 -9.92
C GLN A 84 13.29 17.07 -11.10
N LYS A 85 13.54 15.76 -11.01
CA LYS A 85 14.26 14.99 -12.03
C LYS A 85 13.47 13.72 -12.34
N THR A 86 13.65 13.23 -13.56
CA THR A 86 13.05 11.95 -13.93
C THR A 86 13.83 10.82 -13.27
N VAL A 87 13.11 9.86 -12.66
CA VAL A 87 13.70 8.64 -12.12
C VAL A 87 13.35 7.50 -13.06
N ARG A 88 14.34 6.72 -13.43
CA ARG A 88 14.20 5.52 -14.26
C ARG A 88 14.42 4.31 -13.38
N LEU A 89 13.41 3.47 -13.27
CA LEU A 89 13.48 2.20 -12.55
C LEU A 89 13.81 1.09 -13.55
N TYR A 90 14.93 0.47 -13.37
CA TYR A 90 15.31 -0.74 -14.07
C TYR A 90 14.75 -1.96 -13.34
N VAL A 91 14.11 -2.85 -14.07
CA VAL A 91 13.60 -4.13 -13.59
C VAL A 91 14.26 -5.23 -14.42
N ASP A 92 15.11 -6.04 -13.79
CA ASP A 92 15.73 -7.21 -14.39
C ASP A 92 14.90 -8.43 -14.00
N ILE A 93 14.15 -8.94 -14.98
CA ILE A 93 13.19 -10.03 -14.78
C ILE A 93 13.92 -11.34 -14.48
N ASP A 94 15.02 -11.60 -15.20
CA ASP A 94 15.76 -12.85 -15.09
C ASP A 94 16.47 -12.99 -13.74
N ARG A 95 17.00 -11.89 -13.25
CA ARG A 95 17.72 -11.85 -11.97
C ARG A 95 16.84 -11.55 -10.76
N GLY A 96 15.58 -11.20 -10.98
CA GLY A 96 14.66 -10.82 -9.90
C GLY A 96 15.13 -9.59 -9.11
N MET A 97 15.75 -8.62 -9.77
CA MET A 97 16.26 -7.43 -9.12
C MET A 97 15.78 -6.14 -9.79
N TYR A 98 15.80 -5.04 -9.03
CA TYR A 98 15.45 -3.72 -9.53
C TYR A 98 16.27 -2.62 -8.86
N TRP A 99 16.49 -1.53 -9.57
CA TRP A 99 17.21 -0.37 -9.04
C TRP A 99 16.79 0.91 -9.76
N PRO A 100 16.71 2.04 -9.05
CA PRO A 100 16.41 3.33 -9.62
C PRO A 100 17.69 4.03 -10.09
N MET A 101 17.57 4.84 -11.14
CA MET A 101 18.57 5.80 -11.61
C MET A 101 17.90 7.16 -11.79
N VAL A 102 18.57 8.22 -11.40
CA VAL A 102 18.10 9.59 -11.57
C VAL A 102 18.67 10.15 -12.87
N LEU A 103 17.80 10.63 -13.74
CA LEU A 103 18.19 11.26 -14.99
C LEU A 103 18.49 12.75 -14.76
N ASP A 104 19.72 13.14 -14.98
CA ASP A 104 20.19 14.55 -14.92
C ASP A 104 20.61 15.00 -16.32
N GLY A 105 19.64 15.48 -17.08
CA GLY A 105 19.83 15.74 -18.49
C GLY A 105 20.01 14.46 -19.30
N LYS A 106 21.21 14.20 -19.80
CA LYS A 106 21.56 12.97 -20.52
C LYS A 106 22.30 11.95 -19.67
N GLU A 107 22.69 12.32 -18.45
CA GLU A 107 23.45 11.48 -17.54
C GLU A 107 22.53 10.73 -16.58
N GLU A 108 22.86 9.46 -16.32
CA GLU A 108 22.21 8.66 -15.29
C GLU A 108 23.07 8.67 -14.03
N LYS A 109 22.47 9.05 -12.90
CA LYS A 109 23.15 9.12 -11.60
C LYS A 109 22.46 8.21 -10.61
N ILE A 110 23.25 7.60 -9.73
CA ILE A 110 22.74 6.84 -8.60
C ILE A 110 22.03 7.81 -7.64
N PRO A 111 20.87 7.44 -7.06
CA PRO A 111 20.22 8.25 -6.03
C PRO A 111 21.17 8.54 -4.86
N LEU A 112 21.06 9.73 -4.28
CA LEU A 112 21.87 10.12 -3.12
C LEU A 112 21.49 9.34 -1.85
N ASP A 113 20.28 8.83 -1.77
CA ASP A 113 19.81 8.01 -0.64
C ASP A 113 20.53 6.65 -0.67
N PRO A 114 21.28 6.29 0.40
CA PRO A 114 21.99 5.01 0.48
C PRO A 114 21.08 3.79 0.35
N THR A 115 19.80 3.91 0.71
CA THR A 115 18.81 2.84 0.62
C THR A 115 18.62 2.35 -0.82
N TRP A 116 18.79 3.24 -1.80
CA TRP A 116 18.60 2.98 -3.22
C TRP A 116 19.89 2.92 -4.02
N ALA A 117 21.04 3.00 -3.34
CA ALA A 117 22.35 2.98 -4.00
C ALA A 117 22.72 1.60 -4.58
N MET A 118 22.08 0.54 -4.08
CA MET A 118 22.31 -0.83 -4.55
C MET A 118 21.05 -1.43 -5.14
N PRO A 119 21.17 -2.35 -6.10
CA PRO A 119 20.03 -3.11 -6.60
C PRO A 119 19.35 -3.89 -5.48
N ILE A 120 18.02 -3.86 -5.48
CA ILE A 120 17.20 -4.61 -4.54
C ILE A 120 16.80 -5.92 -5.21
N THR A 121 17.10 -7.03 -4.55
CA THR A 121 16.77 -8.36 -5.03
C THR A 121 15.49 -8.87 -4.37
N LEU A 122 14.63 -9.51 -5.15
CA LEU A 122 13.48 -10.23 -4.63
C LEU A 122 13.94 -11.45 -3.83
N PRO A 123 13.16 -11.90 -2.82
CA PRO A 123 13.40 -13.19 -2.17
C PRO A 123 13.39 -14.34 -3.17
N GLU A 124 14.17 -15.38 -2.93
CA GLU A 124 14.30 -16.54 -3.84
C GLU A 124 12.97 -17.27 -4.10
N THR A 125 12.02 -17.13 -3.18
CA THR A 125 10.67 -17.72 -3.29
C THR A 125 9.75 -16.95 -4.23
N ILE A 126 10.14 -15.74 -4.69
CA ILE A 126 9.32 -14.85 -5.50
C ILE A 126 10.11 -14.34 -6.69
N ARG A 127 9.48 -14.35 -7.84
CA ARG A 127 10.06 -13.90 -9.11
C ARG A 127 9.12 -12.99 -9.87
N PHE A 128 9.66 -12.16 -10.74
CA PHE A 128 8.87 -11.49 -11.76
C PHE A 128 8.39 -12.54 -12.77
N SER A 129 7.09 -12.58 -13.04
CA SER A 129 6.53 -13.42 -14.11
C SER A 129 6.62 -12.71 -15.44
N ASP A 130 6.15 -11.48 -15.46
CA ASP A 130 6.25 -10.60 -16.60
C ASP A 130 6.12 -9.14 -16.17
N VAL A 131 6.65 -8.26 -16.99
CA VAL A 131 6.56 -6.81 -16.82
C VAL A 131 6.08 -6.20 -18.13
N GLN A 132 5.05 -5.39 -18.06
CA GLN A 132 4.53 -4.64 -19.19
C GLN A 132 4.63 -3.15 -18.91
N VAL A 133 5.16 -2.39 -19.85
CA VAL A 133 5.21 -0.92 -19.80
C VAL A 133 4.59 -0.38 -21.09
N GLY A 134 3.48 0.32 -20.95
CA GLY A 134 2.67 0.73 -22.09
C GLY A 134 2.19 -0.48 -22.91
N ALA A 135 2.55 -0.51 -24.20
CA ALA A 135 2.20 -1.60 -25.11
C ALA A 135 3.24 -2.76 -25.12
N THR A 136 4.40 -2.55 -24.49
CA THR A 136 5.50 -3.54 -24.51
C THR A 136 5.43 -4.43 -23.30
N ARG A 137 5.32 -5.75 -23.50
CA ARG A 137 5.37 -6.78 -22.47
C ARG A 137 6.61 -7.64 -22.66
N ARG A 138 7.27 -7.97 -21.56
CA ARG A 138 8.41 -8.88 -21.52
C ARG A 138 8.27 -9.85 -20.35
N GLU A 139 8.69 -11.08 -20.62
CA GLU A 139 8.77 -12.16 -19.62
C GLU A 139 10.23 -12.45 -19.24
N THR A 140 11.19 -11.87 -19.99
CA THR A 140 12.63 -12.03 -19.77
C THR A 140 13.35 -10.73 -20.10
N GLY A 141 14.58 -10.60 -19.62
CA GLY A 141 15.43 -9.43 -19.85
C GLY A 141 15.10 -8.27 -18.94
N ARG A 142 15.31 -7.07 -19.44
CA ARG A 142 15.17 -5.83 -18.67
C ARG A 142 14.04 -4.97 -19.20
N MET A 143 13.31 -4.35 -18.27
CA MET A 143 12.29 -3.33 -18.53
C MET A 143 12.58 -2.08 -17.72
N ASP A 144 12.13 -0.94 -18.25
CA ASP A 144 12.34 0.37 -17.66
C ASP A 144 10.97 1.01 -17.39
N ILE A 145 10.80 1.58 -16.19
CA ILE A 145 9.61 2.33 -15.78
C ILE A 145 10.05 3.75 -15.43
N PHE A 146 9.42 4.76 -16.00
CA PHE A 146 9.77 6.16 -15.76
C PHE A 146 8.82 6.81 -14.77
N PHE A 147 9.42 7.57 -13.85
CA PHE A 147 8.75 8.42 -12.88
C PHE A 147 9.11 9.86 -13.20
N TYR A 148 8.13 10.70 -13.41
CA TYR A 148 8.33 12.08 -13.86
C TYR A 148 8.22 13.08 -12.71
N PRO A 149 8.86 14.26 -12.82
CA PRO A 149 8.81 15.31 -11.79
C PRO A 149 7.40 15.82 -11.46
N ASN A 150 6.47 15.69 -12.39
CA ASN A 150 5.06 16.06 -12.20
C ASN A 150 4.23 14.99 -11.46
N GLY A 151 4.87 13.93 -10.94
CA GLY A 151 4.23 12.83 -10.23
C GLY A 151 3.63 11.75 -11.15
N ARG A 152 3.73 11.92 -12.48
CA ARG A 152 3.28 10.88 -13.41
C ARG A 152 4.22 9.69 -13.40
N ILE A 153 3.65 8.50 -13.54
CA ILE A 153 4.38 7.24 -13.72
C ILE A 153 3.93 6.67 -15.07
N ASP A 154 4.83 6.01 -15.77
CA ASP A 154 4.45 5.26 -16.96
C ASP A 154 3.47 4.15 -16.59
N GLN A 155 2.49 3.91 -17.48
CA GLN A 155 1.59 2.77 -17.31
C GLN A 155 2.42 1.49 -17.24
N ALA A 156 2.34 0.80 -16.13
CA ALA A 156 3.07 -0.43 -15.92
C ALA A 156 2.18 -1.49 -15.27
N ILE A 157 2.38 -2.73 -15.70
CA ILE A 157 1.80 -3.91 -15.07
C ILE A 157 2.97 -4.83 -14.73
N VAL A 158 3.08 -5.20 -13.47
CA VAL A 158 4.14 -6.11 -12.99
C VAL A 158 3.45 -7.30 -12.35
N HIS A 159 3.74 -8.49 -12.83
CA HIS A 159 3.26 -9.73 -12.23
C HIS A 159 4.38 -10.38 -11.44
N LEU A 160 4.09 -10.65 -10.18
CA LEU A 160 4.93 -11.41 -9.26
C LEU A 160 4.34 -12.81 -9.09
N THR A 161 5.18 -13.82 -9.02
CA THR A 161 4.77 -15.22 -8.83
C THR A 161 5.61 -15.83 -7.72
N ASP A 162 4.98 -16.62 -6.87
CA ASP A 162 5.65 -17.43 -5.85
C ASP A 162 5.96 -18.85 -6.34
N VAL A 163 6.63 -19.64 -5.50
CA VAL A 163 6.95 -21.05 -5.79
C VAL A 163 5.73 -21.95 -5.96
N ASN A 164 4.57 -21.54 -5.46
CA ASN A 164 3.29 -22.24 -5.56
C ASN A 164 2.47 -21.82 -6.78
N ASN A 165 3.04 -20.99 -7.67
CA ASN A 165 2.37 -20.38 -8.82
C ASN A 165 1.19 -19.44 -8.47
N ASN A 166 1.11 -18.95 -7.24
CA ASN A 166 0.21 -17.84 -6.95
C ASN A 166 0.72 -16.59 -7.65
N ILE A 167 -0.18 -15.85 -8.27
CA ILE A 167 0.16 -14.65 -9.04
C ILE A 167 -0.42 -13.42 -8.35
N MET A 168 0.39 -12.38 -8.28
CA MET A 168 -0.02 -11.05 -7.84
C MET A 168 0.28 -10.05 -8.94
N GLY A 169 -0.70 -9.23 -9.29
CA GLY A 169 -0.54 -8.13 -10.23
C GLY A 169 -0.39 -6.80 -9.51
N VAL A 170 0.58 -6.02 -9.93
CA VAL A 170 0.73 -4.61 -9.55
C VAL A 170 0.51 -3.76 -10.78
N PHE A 171 -0.47 -2.90 -10.74
CA PHE A 171 -0.87 -2.05 -11.86
C PHE A 171 -0.71 -0.57 -11.52
N VAL A 172 -0.09 0.17 -12.42
CA VAL A 172 0.01 1.62 -12.37
C VAL A 172 -0.99 2.22 -13.35
N GLU A 173 -1.97 2.94 -12.83
CA GLU A 173 -2.97 3.61 -13.66
C GLU A 173 -2.36 4.82 -14.37
N PRO A 174 -2.49 4.93 -15.70
CA PRO A 174 -1.75 5.94 -16.48
C PRO A 174 -2.21 7.38 -16.25
N VAL A 175 -3.45 7.58 -15.81
CA VAL A 175 -4.04 8.92 -15.64
C VAL A 175 -3.78 9.47 -14.24
N THR A 176 -4.04 8.65 -13.22
CA THR A 176 -3.95 9.05 -11.81
C THR A 176 -2.60 8.72 -11.18
N SER A 177 -1.80 7.89 -11.85
CA SER A 177 -0.55 7.30 -11.31
C SER A 177 -0.78 6.54 -10.00
N MET A 178 -2.02 6.09 -9.76
CA MET A 178 -2.34 5.22 -8.62
C MET A 178 -1.79 3.83 -8.85
N ILE A 179 -1.15 3.30 -7.81
CA ILE A 179 -0.62 1.94 -7.82
C ILE A 179 -1.61 1.04 -7.09
N ARG A 180 -2.09 0.01 -7.78
CA ARG A 180 -3.05 -0.98 -7.26
C ARG A 180 -2.42 -2.36 -7.21
N ILE A 181 -2.78 -3.13 -6.21
CA ILE A 181 -2.40 -4.54 -6.07
C ILE A 181 -3.66 -5.39 -6.25
N THR A 182 -3.52 -6.50 -6.95
CA THR A 182 -4.55 -7.52 -7.12
C THR A 182 -3.96 -8.91 -6.96
N ASP A 183 -4.73 -9.84 -6.42
CA ASP A 183 -4.30 -11.23 -6.21
C ASP A 183 -4.56 -12.12 -7.44
N HIS A 184 -4.62 -11.51 -8.62
CA HIS A 184 -4.81 -12.20 -9.89
C HIS A 184 -4.05 -11.46 -11.00
N ARG A 185 -3.91 -12.15 -12.12
CA ARG A 185 -3.31 -11.57 -13.32
C ARG A 185 -4.17 -10.43 -13.84
N ILE A 186 -3.52 -9.32 -14.19
CA ILE A 186 -4.15 -8.15 -14.76
C ILE A 186 -3.94 -8.20 -16.26
N ASP A 187 -5.02 -8.22 -17.02
CA ASP A 187 -4.94 -8.01 -18.45
C ASP A 187 -4.78 -6.51 -18.74
N PRO A 188 -3.95 -6.15 -19.73
CA PRO A 188 -3.83 -4.76 -20.13
C PRO A 188 -5.20 -4.21 -20.51
N PRO A 189 -5.51 -2.95 -20.12
CA PRO A 189 -6.74 -2.33 -20.55
C PRO A 189 -6.82 -2.36 -22.08
N SER A 190 -7.96 -2.79 -22.61
CA SER A 190 -8.18 -2.82 -24.06
C SER A 190 -7.81 -1.47 -24.66
N PRO A 191 -7.09 -1.43 -25.79
CA PRO A 191 -6.79 -0.16 -26.45
C PRO A 191 -8.10 0.58 -26.67
N TRP A 192 -8.12 1.84 -26.23
CA TRP A 192 -9.30 2.68 -26.42
C TRP A 192 -9.59 2.80 -27.91
N THR A 193 -10.65 2.16 -28.36
CA THR A 193 -11.10 2.26 -29.73
C THR A 193 -12.08 3.41 -29.81
N VAL A 194 -11.83 4.34 -30.75
CA VAL A 194 -12.74 5.44 -31.03
C VAL A 194 -14.09 4.84 -31.42
N PRO A 195 -15.19 5.14 -30.71
CA PRO A 195 -16.51 4.65 -31.09
C PRO A 195 -16.81 5.01 -32.55
N ASP A 196 -17.39 4.09 -33.30
CA ASP A 196 -17.65 4.29 -34.75
C ASP A 196 -18.46 5.53 -35.05
N ARG A 197 -19.32 5.97 -34.13
CA ARG A 197 -20.09 7.20 -34.24
C ARG A 197 -19.24 8.48 -34.22
N ILE A 198 -18.03 8.44 -33.63
CA ILE A 198 -17.12 9.60 -33.54
C ILE A 198 -16.07 9.55 -34.63
N ARG A 199 -15.75 8.36 -35.15
CA ARG A 199 -14.75 8.15 -36.18
C ARG A 199 -14.94 9.05 -37.41
N PRO A 200 -16.16 9.32 -37.95
CA PRO A 200 -16.38 10.22 -39.05
C PRO A 200 -16.06 11.71 -38.72
N LEU A 201 -16.05 12.07 -37.43
CA LEU A 201 -15.74 13.44 -37.00
C LEU A 201 -14.23 13.68 -36.88
N LEU A 202 -13.43 12.60 -36.85
CA LEU A 202 -11.99 12.67 -36.85
C LEU A 202 -11.45 12.66 -38.28
N GLN A 203 -11.44 13.84 -38.89
CA GLN A 203 -10.81 13.97 -40.21
C GLN A 203 -9.29 13.86 -40.07
N PRO A 204 -8.61 13.08 -40.95
CA PRO A 204 -7.16 13.09 -40.99
C PRO A 204 -6.68 14.52 -41.35
N VAL A 205 -5.87 15.09 -40.48
CA VAL A 205 -5.21 16.36 -40.76
C VAL A 205 -4.18 16.10 -41.87
N THR A 206 -4.52 16.49 -43.12
CA THR A 206 -3.56 16.43 -44.20
C THR A 206 -2.49 17.48 -43.92
N PRO A 207 -1.19 17.11 -43.88
CA PRO A 207 -0.13 18.09 -43.66
C PRO A 207 -0.20 19.19 -44.70
N GLY A 208 -0.42 20.43 -44.27
CA GLY A 208 -0.47 21.61 -45.15
C GLY A 208 -1.85 22.27 -45.35
N ILE A 209 -2.95 21.62 -44.97
CA ILE A 209 -4.28 22.25 -45.04
C ILE A 209 -4.76 22.56 -43.61
N ARG A 210 -4.66 23.78 -43.17
CA ARG A 210 -5.31 24.27 -41.96
C ARG A 210 -6.79 24.48 -42.27
N PRO A 211 -7.73 23.83 -41.57
CA PRO A 211 -9.16 24.09 -41.78
C PRO A 211 -9.45 25.59 -41.55
N GLY A 212 -10.04 26.25 -42.53
CA GLY A 212 -10.43 27.66 -42.41
C GLY A 212 -9.45 28.68 -43.00
N PHE A 213 -8.29 28.27 -43.51
CA PHE A 213 -7.42 29.19 -44.28
C PHE A 213 -7.55 28.89 -45.77
N PRO A 214 -7.81 29.91 -46.62
CA PRO A 214 -7.80 29.72 -48.07
C PRO A 214 -6.40 29.31 -48.53
N ALA A 215 -6.34 28.34 -49.45
CA ALA A 215 -5.09 27.89 -50.05
C ALA A 215 -4.28 29.08 -50.60
N PRO A 216 -2.95 29.13 -50.41
CA PRO A 216 -2.13 30.18 -50.99
C PRO A 216 -2.31 30.14 -52.51
N LYS A 217 -2.66 31.28 -53.09
CA LYS A 217 -2.78 31.43 -54.53
C LYS A 217 -1.45 31.03 -55.20
N PRO A 218 -1.47 30.25 -56.29
CA PRO A 218 -0.25 29.91 -57.00
C PRO A 218 0.43 31.20 -57.47
N GLY A 219 1.68 31.37 -57.02
CA GLY A 219 2.47 32.55 -57.36
C GLY A 219 2.58 32.66 -58.87
N ILE A 220 2.28 33.85 -59.37
CA ILE A 220 2.54 34.25 -60.75
C ILE A 220 4.05 34.12 -60.94
N SER A 221 4.46 33.16 -61.76
CA SER A 221 5.85 33.06 -62.22
C SER A 221 6.19 34.29 -63.01
N SER A 222 6.97 35.23 -62.45
CA SER A 222 7.57 36.32 -63.26
C SER A 222 8.68 35.70 -64.10
N SER A 223 8.39 35.59 -65.37
CA SER A 223 9.39 35.42 -66.41
C SER A 223 10.25 36.68 -66.52
N LYS A 224 11.56 36.49 -66.23
CA LYS A 224 12.62 37.25 -66.92
C LYS A 224 13.87 36.41 -66.93
#